data_1692dfbfa5cebe2a94e09f5b7e5f2064
#
_entry.id   1692dfbfa5cebe2a94e09f5b7e5f2064
#
_cell.length_a   1.000
_cell.length_b   1.000
_cell.length_c   1.000
_cell.angle_alpha   90.00
_cell.angle_beta   90.00
_cell.angle_gamma   90.00
#
_symmetry.space_group_name_H-M   'P 1'
#
loop_
_entity.id
_entity.type
_entity.pdbx_description
1 polymer ?
#
loop_
_entity_poly.entity_id
_entity_poly.type
_entity_poly.pdbx_seq_one_letter_code
_entity_poly.pdbx_strand_id
1 'polypeptide(L)'
;MILETLALVGGGYTIYNAITLDKRKERMFKKEIKFKWDKLMKSLGNKVNNKLEQNYEIEEIFIKEYGFDCIVWLPYGLSCNDFRHLVPLLQQCYNGEVIAEPSSNKDYVYVRVHINGYPINEKDHIKFVWYKFFNNRYRNDYGETYKIDGVKPIISPNKDIVGYKLSASIPNQLSYNDLVDCANDLSKLLNKCFIEFNNDNMKAECTIITNPIENNTLFAPVKVKPYQLYVGMGYDYKPIIFDYSLSPNGLIAGTVNSGKTVSLIMAFINLCCCRNDFELYIGMMSEKEDLRIFKEVEQCKKYCNEPKETVSLLKELNQEMNRRNKLFASMDTYCSNIYKYNELSKKKLKIIHFISDEIADLMEHGETQPLLWNLIRKGRSSGIYVTLATQRASKENIHPEVKAQLSNKVCFNMTNSASALTVLSGEGLASRAVALEKQREFIADYNGGVKIGKTLFLSEDMMVNFLKNCKKSLKIDEKHSKNDKKDVKNTKNQQKFKNINKK
;
A
#
# COMPACT_ATOMS: atom_id res chain seq x y z
N MET A 1 -39.11 12.15 42.35
CA MET A 1 -39.16 10.70 42.59
C MET A 1 -40.25 9.97 41.81
N ILE A 2 -41.56 10.31 41.92
CA ILE A 2 -42.66 9.60 41.21
C ILE A 2 -42.61 9.84 39.70
N LEU A 3 -42.26 11.03 39.22
CA LEU A 3 -42.12 11.33 37.77
C LEU A 3 -40.90 10.65 37.11
N GLU A 4 -39.81 10.50 37.81
CA GLU A 4 -38.60 9.80 37.27
C GLU A 4 -38.82 8.31 37.18
N THR A 5 -39.56 7.70 38.11
CA THR A 5 -39.92 6.27 38.05
C THR A 5 -40.90 5.96 36.93
N LEU A 6 -41.83 6.87 36.62
CA LEU A 6 -42.76 6.73 35.47
C LEU A 6 -42.03 6.87 34.10
N ALA A 7 -41.03 7.73 34.01
CA ALA A 7 -40.20 7.86 32.78
C ALA A 7 -39.35 6.63 32.51
N LEU A 8 -38.78 6.00 33.56
CA LEU A 8 -38.02 4.77 33.46
C LEU A 8 -38.88 3.56 33.07
N VAL A 9 -40.08 3.46 33.60
CA VAL A 9 -41.03 2.38 33.26
C VAL A 9 -41.61 2.57 31.85
N GLY A 10 -41.92 3.82 31.47
CA GLY A 10 -42.39 4.14 30.12
C GLY A 10 -41.34 3.92 29.06
N GLY A 11 -40.05 4.29 29.32
CA GLY A 11 -38.94 4.04 28.43
C GLY A 11 -38.65 2.56 28.26
N GLY A 12 -38.67 1.78 29.36
CA GLY A 12 -38.51 0.33 29.31
C GLY A 12 -39.62 -0.39 28.54
N TYR A 13 -40.88 0.07 28.66
CA TYR A 13 -42.00 -0.53 27.95
C TYR A 13 -41.97 -0.21 26.44
N THR A 14 -41.56 0.99 26.04
CA THR A 14 -41.36 1.33 24.61
C THR A 14 -40.22 0.57 23.98
N ILE A 15 -39.09 0.40 24.66
CA ILE A 15 -37.95 -0.40 24.20
C ILE A 15 -38.35 -1.89 24.11
N TYR A 16 -39.05 -2.43 25.12
CA TYR A 16 -39.53 -3.79 25.11
C TYR A 16 -40.50 -4.07 23.96
N ASN A 17 -41.45 -3.16 23.70
CA ASN A 17 -42.39 -3.26 22.58
C ASN A 17 -41.68 -3.15 21.23
N ALA A 18 -40.70 -2.25 21.07
CA ALA A 18 -39.92 -2.14 19.85
C ALA A 18 -39.14 -3.45 19.58
N ILE A 19 -38.48 -4.00 20.59
CA ILE A 19 -37.74 -5.28 20.47
C ILE A 19 -38.65 -6.46 20.15
N THR A 20 -39.88 -6.50 20.76
CA THR A 20 -40.84 -7.59 20.49
C THR A 20 -41.50 -7.44 19.12
N LEU A 21 -41.74 -6.21 18.65
CA LEU A 21 -42.21 -5.95 17.29
C LEU A 21 -41.21 -6.36 16.23
N ASP A 22 -39.94 -6.07 16.45
CA ASP A 22 -38.83 -6.48 15.55
C ASP A 22 -38.67 -8.01 15.48
N LYS A 23 -38.72 -8.68 16.61
CA LYS A 23 -38.72 -10.15 16.66
C LYS A 23 -39.92 -10.80 15.96
N ARG A 24 -41.10 -10.18 16.04
CA ARG A 24 -42.30 -10.63 15.30
C ARG A 24 -42.13 -10.47 13.79
N LYS A 25 -41.65 -9.31 13.34
CA LYS A 25 -41.38 -9.03 11.92
C LYS A 25 -40.32 -10.00 11.37
N GLU A 26 -39.23 -10.22 12.11
CA GLU A 26 -38.19 -11.18 11.74
C GLU A 26 -38.76 -12.61 11.59
N ARG A 27 -39.58 -13.08 12.53
CA ARG A 27 -40.23 -14.39 12.45
C ARG A 27 -41.17 -14.50 11.26
N MET A 28 -41.94 -13.47 10.96
CA MET A 28 -42.84 -13.45 9.79
C MET A 28 -42.01 -13.49 8.49
N PHE A 29 -40.96 -12.73 8.41
CA PHE A 29 -40.08 -12.72 7.24
C PHE A 29 -39.40 -14.07 7.02
N LYS A 30 -38.87 -14.72 8.08
CA LYS A 30 -38.32 -16.07 8.00
C LYS A 30 -39.36 -17.09 7.49
N LYS A 31 -40.60 -16.98 7.93
CA LYS A 31 -41.71 -17.83 7.43
C LYS A 31 -42.01 -17.60 5.94
N GLU A 32 -41.99 -16.35 5.51
CA GLU A 32 -42.19 -16.00 4.09
C GLU A 32 -41.06 -16.54 3.22
N ILE A 33 -39.78 -16.39 3.67
CA ILE A 33 -38.62 -16.96 2.98
C ILE A 33 -38.79 -18.47 2.82
N LYS A 34 -39.08 -19.18 3.92
CA LYS A 34 -39.25 -20.63 3.90
C LYS A 34 -40.43 -21.06 3.02
N PHE A 35 -41.54 -20.37 3.08
CA PHE A 35 -42.70 -20.63 2.24
C PHE A 35 -42.39 -20.50 0.74
N LYS A 36 -41.70 -19.42 0.35
CA LYS A 36 -41.25 -19.21 -1.05
C LYS A 36 -40.29 -20.30 -1.49
N TRP A 37 -39.37 -20.70 -0.62
CA TRP A 37 -38.42 -21.79 -0.85
C TRP A 37 -39.14 -23.11 -1.10
N ASP A 38 -40.02 -23.53 -0.18
CA ASP A 38 -40.73 -24.80 -0.26
C ASP A 38 -41.62 -24.85 -1.52
N LYS A 39 -42.25 -23.72 -1.86
CA LYS A 39 -43.03 -23.61 -3.10
C LYS A 39 -42.17 -23.75 -4.35
N LEU A 40 -40.97 -23.15 -4.37
CA LEU A 40 -40.02 -23.28 -5.49
C LEU A 40 -39.55 -24.72 -5.59
N MET A 41 -39.07 -25.34 -4.51
CA MET A 41 -38.59 -26.71 -4.51
C MET A 41 -39.66 -27.72 -4.97
N LYS A 42 -40.91 -27.56 -4.49
CA LYS A 42 -42.06 -28.36 -4.98
C LYS A 42 -42.33 -28.19 -6.47
N SER A 43 -42.18 -26.97 -7.01
CA SER A 43 -42.42 -26.72 -8.44
C SER A 43 -41.36 -27.32 -9.34
N LEU A 44 -40.15 -27.56 -8.81
CA LEU A 44 -39.04 -28.17 -9.55
C LEU A 44 -39.09 -29.69 -9.54
N GLY A 45 -39.78 -30.30 -8.56
CA GLY A 45 -39.97 -31.74 -8.45
C GLY A 45 -38.66 -32.54 -8.56
N ASN A 46 -38.70 -33.64 -9.32
CA ASN A 46 -37.55 -34.55 -9.49
C ASN A 46 -36.32 -33.92 -10.18
N LYS A 47 -36.42 -32.69 -10.69
CA LYS A 47 -35.26 -32.00 -11.33
C LYS A 47 -34.17 -31.60 -10.36
N VAL A 48 -34.49 -31.52 -9.08
CA VAL A 48 -33.58 -31.06 -8.00
C VAL A 48 -33.40 -32.10 -6.90
N ASN A 49 -34.00 -33.28 -7.05
CA ASN A 49 -33.88 -34.36 -6.09
C ASN A 49 -32.70 -35.27 -6.43
N ASN A 50 -32.10 -35.88 -5.42
CA ASN A 50 -31.18 -36.99 -5.61
C ASN A 50 -31.94 -38.33 -5.89
N LYS A 51 -31.16 -39.41 -6.06
CA LYS A 51 -31.73 -40.76 -6.26
C LYS A 51 -32.62 -41.28 -5.10
N LEU A 52 -32.52 -40.62 -3.92
CA LEU A 52 -33.30 -40.92 -2.73
C LEU A 52 -34.53 -40.02 -2.55
N GLU A 53 -34.86 -39.25 -3.58
CA GLU A 53 -35.95 -38.23 -3.59
C GLU A 53 -35.82 -37.14 -2.54
N GLN A 54 -34.58 -36.94 -2.03
CA GLN A 54 -34.26 -35.85 -1.09
C GLN A 54 -34.08 -34.54 -1.84
N ASN A 55 -34.54 -33.45 -1.25
CA ASN A 55 -34.45 -32.12 -1.84
C ASN A 55 -33.57 -31.20 -0.98
N TYR A 56 -33.18 -30.04 -1.54
CA TYR A 56 -32.46 -28.99 -0.81
C TYR A 56 -33.35 -28.40 0.28
N GLU A 57 -32.85 -28.37 1.52
CA GLU A 57 -33.59 -27.84 2.66
C GLU A 57 -32.87 -26.70 3.35
N ILE A 58 -33.60 -25.64 3.72
CA ILE A 58 -33.04 -24.56 4.51
C ILE A 58 -32.98 -25.00 5.98
N GLU A 59 -31.76 -25.10 6.49
CA GLU A 59 -31.49 -25.38 7.91
C GLU A 59 -31.67 -24.12 8.76
N GLU A 60 -31.01 -23.03 8.38
CA GLU A 60 -30.98 -21.80 9.16
C GLU A 60 -31.11 -20.55 8.28
N ILE A 61 -31.78 -19.51 8.78
CA ILE A 61 -31.98 -18.22 8.11
C ILE A 61 -31.51 -17.09 9.03
N PHE A 62 -30.62 -16.25 8.48
CA PHE A 62 -30.08 -15.05 9.11
C PHE A 62 -30.62 -13.81 8.40
N ILE A 63 -31.43 -12.99 9.06
CA ILE A 63 -31.92 -11.75 8.49
C ILE A 63 -30.80 -10.72 8.47
N LYS A 64 -30.68 -10.00 7.35
CA LYS A 64 -29.71 -8.94 7.09
C LYS A 64 -30.41 -7.69 6.60
N GLU A 65 -29.74 -6.54 6.69
CA GLU A 65 -30.28 -5.28 6.15
C GLU A 65 -30.54 -5.38 4.64
N TYR A 66 -29.71 -6.10 3.91
CA TYR A 66 -29.84 -6.30 2.47
C TYR A 66 -30.82 -7.43 2.07
N GLY A 67 -31.39 -8.15 3.01
CA GLY A 67 -32.24 -9.29 2.76
C GLY A 67 -31.97 -10.43 3.74
N PHE A 68 -31.35 -11.52 3.31
CA PHE A 68 -31.04 -12.63 4.20
C PHE A 68 -29.89 -13.51 3.69
N ASP A 69 -29.27 -14.20 4.64
CA ASP A 69 -28.38 -15.34 4.39
C ASP A 69 -29.08 -16.61 4.87
N CYS A 70 -28.77 -17.76 4.25
CA CYS A 70 -29.23 -19.05 4.77
C CYS A 70 -28.20 -20.15 4.55
N ILE A 71 -28.27 -21.16 5.42
CA ILE A 71 -27.54 -22.42 5.29
C ILE A 71 -28.51 -23.43 4.71
N VAL A 72 -28.13 -24.05 3.59
CA VAL A 72 -28.94 -25.02 2.88
C VAL A 72 -28.24 -26.37 2.92
N TRP A 73 -28.95 -27.39 3.36
CA TRP A 73 -28.48 -28.75 3.32
C TRP A 73 -28.48 -29.30 1.88
N LEU A 74 -27.40 -30.01 1.54
CA LEU A 74 -27.21 -30.64 0.24
C LEU A 74 -27.59 -32.14 0.35
N PRO A 75 -28.55 -32.62 -0.44
CA PRO A 75 -28.87 -34.01 -0.52
C PRO A 75 -27.67 -34.89 -0.92
N TYR A 76 -27.62 -36.13 -0.42
CA TYR A 76 -26.52 -37.02 -0.73
C TYR A 76 -26.26 -37.21 -2.20
N GLY A 77 -25.00 -37.01 -2.61
CA GLY A 77 -24.55 -37.10 -4.00
C GLY A 77 -24.75 -35.83 -4.82
N LEU A 78 -25.27 -34.75 -4.22
CA LEU A 78 -25.32 -33.41 -4.80
C LEU A 78 -24.22 -32.52 -4.18
N SER A 79 -23.73 -31.59 -4.98
CA SER A 79 -22.65 -30.68 -4.62
C SER A 79 -23.12 -29.22 -4.64
N CYS A 80 -22.29 -28.31 -4.15
CA CYS A 80 -22.52 -26.86 -4.30
C CYS A 80 -22.61 -26.45 -5.78
N ASN A 81 -21.95 -27.16 -6.70
CA ASN A 81 -22.04 -26.91 -8.13
C ASN A 81 -23.42 -27.24 -8.66
N ASP A 82 -24.01 -28.37 -8.23
CA ASP A 82 -25.37 -28.75 -8.59
C ASP A 82 -26.37 -27.71 -8.09
N PHE A 83 -26.19 -27.25 -6.85
CA PHE A 83 -27.03 -26.19 -6.27
C PHE A 83 -26.97 -24.87 -7.07
N ARG A 84 -25.82 -24.51 -7.62
CA ARG A 84 -25.67 -23.25 -8.39
C ARG A 84 -26.57 -23.15 -9.61
N HIS A 85 -26.99 -24.24 -10.19
CA HIS A 85 -27.99 -24.24 -11.27
C HIS A 85 -29.34 -23.66 -10.83
N LEU A 86 -29.62 -23.63 -9.52
CA LEU A 86 -30.82 -23.02 -8.96
C LEU A 86 -30.71 -21.50 -8.77
N VAL A 87 -29.50 -20.92 -8.79
CA VAL A 87 -29.27 -19.50 -8.51
C VAL A 87 -30.16 -18.58 -9.37
N PRO A 88 -30.30 -18.77 -10.69
CA PRO A 88 -31.17 -17.92 -11.50
C PRO A 88 -32.65 -17.99 -11.08
N LEU A 89 -33.12 -19.16 -10.66
CA LEU A 89 -34.50 -19.36 -10.19
C LEU A 89 -34.72 -18.72 -8.82
N LEU A 90 -33.71 -18.80 -7.94
CA LEU A 90 -33.74 -18.12 -6.64
C LEU A 90 -33.73 -16.62 -6.79
N GLN A 91 -32.93 -16.07 -7.73
CA GLN A 91 -32.93 -14.65 -8.07
C GLN A 91 -34.31 -14.16 -8.50
N GLN A 92 -35.00 -14.91 -9.32
CA GLN A 92 -36.37 -14.62 -9.73
C GLN A 92 -37.36 -14.73 -8.55
N CYS A 93 -37.24 -15.82 -7.77
CA CYS A 93 -38.13 -16.10 -6.64
C CYS A 93 -38.10 -15.01 -5.56
N TYR A 94 -36.90 -14.50 -5.26
CA TYR A 94 -36.70 -13.48 -4.20
C TYR A 94 -36.58 -12.07 -4.76
N ASN A 95 -36.65 -11.87 -6.06
CA ASN A 95 -36.46 -10.58 -6.73
C ASN A 95 -35.16 -9.90 -6.28
N GLY A 96 -34.03 -10.55 -6.46
CA GLY A 96 -32.77 -10.04 -5.98
C GLY A 96 -31.54 -10.75 -6.52
N GLU A 97 -30.37 -10.35 -6.07
CA GLU A 97 -29.11 -11.04 -6.36
C GLU A 97 -28.89 -12.21 -5.39
N VAL A 98 -28.48 -13.36 -5.90
CA VAL A 98 -28.23 -14.56 -5.11
C VAL A 98 -26.82 -15.08 -5.37
N ILE A 99 -26.12 -15.42 -4.29
CA ILE A 99 -24.80 -16.01 -4.32
C ILE A 99 -24.83 -17.32 -3.51
N ALA A 100 -24.28 -18.39 -4.08
CA ALA A 100 -24.11 -19.66 -3.42
C ALA A 100 -22.62 -19.96 -3.23
N GLU A 101 -22.21 -20.17 -1.98
CA GLU A 101 -20.84 -20.47 -1.56
C GLU A 101 -20.75 -21.83 -0.89
N PRO A 102 -19.68 -22.62 -1.12
CA PRO A 102 -19.47 -23.84 -0.34
C PRO A 102 -19.32 -23.48 1.15
N SER A 103 -20.01 -24.20 1.99
CA SER A 103 -19.78 -24.13 3.43
C SER A 103 -18.48 -24.83 3.82
N SER A 104 -17.95 -24.53 5.01
CA SER A 104 -16.84 -25.30 5.60
C SER A 104 -17.20 -26.77 5.82
N ASN A 105 -18.47 -27.08 6.05
CA ASN A 105 -19.02 -28.42 6.01
C ASN A 105 -19.56 -28.68 4.58
N LYS A 106 -19.02 -29.71 3.92
CA LYS A 106 -19.34 -30.06 2.53
C LYS A 106 -20.81 -30.49 2.30
N ASP A 107 -21.52 -30.84 3.37
CA ASP A 107 -22.95 -31.21 3.33
C ASP A 107 -23.87 -29.96 3.21
N TYR A 108 -23.31 -28.77 3.19
CA TYR A 108 -24.06 -27.53 3.18
C TYR A 108 -23.54 -26.54 2.15
N VAL A 109 -24.45 -25.68 1.69
CA VAL A 109 -24.14 -24.47 0.92
C VAL A 109 -24.58 -23.24 1.68
N TYR A 110 -23.77 -22.20 1.68
CA TYR A 110 -24.10 -20.89 2.22
C TYR A 110 -24.68 -20.01 1.12
N VAL A 111 -25.92 -19.56 1.30
CA VAL A 111 -26.64 -18.76 0.29
C VAL A 111 -26.87 -17.36 0.83
N ARG A 112 -26.49 -16.34 0.05
CA ARG A 112 -26.75 -14.94 0.32
C ARG A 112 -27.75 -14.39 -0.68
N VAL A 113 -28.74 -13.65 -0.18
CA VAL A 113 -29.78 -13.04 -1.02
C VAL A 113 -29.86 -11.55 -0.73
N HIS A 114 -29.48 -10.72 -1.69
CA HIS A 114 -29.71 -9.29 -1.67
C HIS A 114 -31.00 -8.98 -2.43
N ILE A 115 -32.03 -8.59 -1.72
CA ILE A 115 -33.36 -8.29 -2.30
C ILE A 115 -33.32 -6.88 -2.91
N ASN A 116 -33.80 -6.75 -4.13
CA ASN A 116 -33.83 -5.46 -4.84
C ASN A 116 -34.63 -4.42 -4.03
N GLY A 117 -34.03 -3.23 -3.87
CA GLY A 117 -34.60 -2.14 -3.08
C GLY A 117 -34.28 -2.17 -1.59
N TYR A 118 -33.63 -3.22 -1.09
CA TYR A 118 -33.10 -3.24 0.28
C TYR A 118 -31.71 -2.57 0.33
N PRO A 119 -31.40 -1.78 1.38
CA PRO A 119 -30.10 -1.16 1.54
C PRO A 119 -29.02 -2.21 1.72
N ILE A 120 -27.86 -1.99 1.12
CA ILE A 120 -26.68 -2.81 1.33
C ILE A 120 -25.52 -1.89 1.74
N ASN A 121 -24.84 -2.21 2.83
CA ASN A 121 -23.64 -1.48 3.21
C ASN A 121 -22.47 -1.83 2.28
N GLU A 122 -21.48 -0.95 2.20
CA GLU A 122 -20.36 -1.08 1.29
C GLU A 122 -19.56 -2.40 1.49
N LYS A 123 -19.37 -2.82 2.74
CA LYS A 123 -18.67 -4.08 3.07
C LYS A 123 -19.38 -5.30 2.48
N ASP A 124 -20.71 -5.36 2.58
CA ASP A 124 -21.48 -6.50 2.08
C ASP A 124 -21.64 -6.41 0.56
N HIS A 125 -21.73 -5.19 0.00
CA HIS A 125 -21.68 -4.98 -1.45
C HIS A 125 -20.38 -5.52 -2.06
N ILE A 126 -19.23 -5.22 -1.44
CA ILE A 126 -17.93 -5.76 -1.87
C ILE A 126 -17.94 -7.29 -1.88
N LYS A 127 -18.52 -7.95 -0.86
CA LYS A 127 -18.61 -9.41 -0.83
C LYS A 127 -19.50 -9.96 -1.96
N PHE A 128 -20.64 -9.32 -2.22
CA PHE A 128 -21.52 -9.72 -3.32
C PHE A 128 -20.81 -9.62 -4.67
N VAL A 129 -20.13 -8.49 -4.94
CA VAL A 129 -19.36 -8.32 -6.18
C VAL A 129 -18.23 -9.34 -6.29
N TRP A 130 -17.49 -9.58 -5.18
CA TRP A 130 -16.41 -10.56 -5.13
C TRP A 130 -16.89 -11.96 -5.53
N TYR A 131 -17.87 -12.48 -4.82
CA TYR A 131 -18.35 -13.84 -5.08
C TYR A 131 -19.07 -13.97 -6.43
N LYS A 132 -19.81 -12.96 -6.85
CA LYS A 132 -20.41 -12.93 -8.20
C LYS A 132 -19.34 -13.00 -9.29
N PHE A 133 -18.25 -12.24 -9.13
CA PHE A 133 -17.16 -12.21 -10.09
C PHE A 133 -16.41 -13.54 -10.14
N PHE A 134 -15.92 -14.01 -9.01
CA PHE A 134 -15.08 -15.20 -8.93
C PHE A 134 -15.87 -16.50 -9.15
N ASN A 135 -17.09 -16.60 -8.66
CA ASN A 135 -17.93 -17.78 -8.91
C ASN A 135 -18.24 -17.99 -10.40
N ASN A 136 -18.20 -16.97 -11.22
CA ASN A 136 -18.50 -17.10 -12.64
C ASN A 136 -17.25 -17.34 -13.51
N ARG A 137 -16.05 -17.01 -13.03
CA ARG A 137 -14.84 -17.00 -13.86
C ARG A 137 -13.72 -17.92 -13.36
N TYR A 138 -13.58 -18.10 -12.05
CA TYR A 138 -12.42 -18.77 -11.44
C TYR A 138 -12.89 -19.83 -10.46
N ARG A 139 -12.92 -21.07 -10.91
CA ARG A 139 -13.25 -22.25 -10.08
C ARG A 139 -12.26 -23.36 -10.34
N ASN A 140 -11.95 -24.11 -9.30
CA ASN A 140 -11.26 -25.38 -9.45
C ASN A 140 -12.22 -26.51 -9.86
N ASP A 141 -11.71 -27.72 -10.06
CA ASP A 141 -12.50 -28.90 -10.42
C ASP A 141 -13.54 -29.29 -9.36
N TYR A 142 -13.35 -28.85 -8.10
CA TYR A 142 -14.28 -29.06 -6.99
C TYR A 142 -15.33 -27.94 -6.87
N GLY A 143 -15.30 -26.95 -7.75
CA GLY A 143 -16.21 -25.80 -7.74
C GLY A 143 -15.88 -24.76 -6.67
N GLU A 144 -14.72 -24.83 -6.04
CA GLU A 144 -14.27 -23.84 -5.07
C GLU A 144 -13.70 -22.61 -5.78
N THR A 145 -13.83 -21.43 -5.16
CA THR A 145 -13.28 -20.17 -5.63
C THR A 145 -12.60 -19.44 -4.48
N TYR A 146 -12.00 -18.28 -4.74
CA TYR A 146 -11.36 -17.44 -3.74
C TYR A 146 -12.34 -17.04 -2.64
N LYS A 147 -12.14 -17.58 -1.43
CA LYS A 147 -13.03 -17.38 -0.30
C LYS A 147 -12.53 -16.24 0.59
N ILE A 148 -13.41 -15.29 0.91
CA ILE A 148 -13.11 -14.25 1.88
C ILE A 148 -13.13 -14.84 3.28
N ASP A 149 -11.97 -14.80 3.97
CA ASP A 149 -11.83 -15.24 5.37
C ASP A 149 -12.15 -14.11 6.36
N GLY A 150 -11.89 -12.86 5.95
CA GLY A 150 -12.12 -11.71 6.80
C GLY A 150 -12.15 -10.40 6.04
N VAL A 151 -12.86 -9.41 6.58
CA VAL A 151 -12.96 -8.05 6.04
C VAL A 151 -12.78 -7.05 7.18
N LYS A 152 -11.75 -6.19 7.06
CA LYS A 152 -11.45 -5.13 8.03
C LYS A 152 -11.56 -3.76 7.35
N PRO A 153 -12.20 -2.76 7.95
CA PRO A 153 -12.23 -1.41 7.41
C PRO A 153 -10.83 -0.78 7.48
N ILE A 154 -10.52 0.05 6.49
CA ILE A 154 -9.39 0.96 6.50
C ILE A 154 -9.93 2.32 6.91
N ILE A 155 -9.36 2.88 7.98
CA ILE A 155 -9.84 4.10 8.59
C ILE A 155 -8.83 5.21 8.37
N SER A 156 -9.29 6.36 7.85
CA SER A 156 -8.50 7.57 7.70
C SER A 156 -8.15 8.20 9.05
N PRO A 157 -7.18 9.13 9.11
CA PRO A 157 -6.92 9.93 10.31
C PRO A 157 -8.16 10.69 10.84
N ASN A 158 -9.09 11.04 9.96
CA ASN A 158 -10.36 11.70 10.29
C ASN A 158 -11.45 10.73 10.79
N LYS A 159 -11.13 9.45 10.94
CA LYS A 159 -12.03 8.36 11.35
C LYS A 159 -13.07 7.92 10.31
N ASP A 160 -12.93 8.35 9.05
CA ASP A 160 -13.81 7.91 7.97
C ASP A 160 -13.33 6.56 7.42
N ILE A 161 -14.27 5.71 7.00
CA ILE A 161 -13.93 4.47 6.29
C ILE A 161 -13.57 4.87 4.85
N VAL A 162 -12.34 4.54 4.44
CA VAL A 162 -11.80 4.85 3.11
C VAL A 162 -11.64 3.61 2.23
N GLY A 163 -11.90 2.45 2.79
CA GLY A 163 -11.80 1.19 2.08
C GLY A 163 -11.82 -0.02 3.02
N TYR A 164 -11.48 -1.16 2.46
CA TYR A 164 -11.49 -2.42 3.19
C TYR A 164 -10.27 -3.28 2.83
N LYS A 165 -9.75 -3.96 3.83
CA LYS A 165 -8.72 -4.99 3.69
C LYS A 165 -9.37 -6.35 3.84
N LEU A 166 -9.30 -7.17 2.79
CA LEU A 166 -9.83 -8.51 2.76
C LEU A 166 -8.68 -9.50 2.87
N SER A 167 -8.90 -10.57 3.61
CA SER A 167 -8.05 -11.76 3.57
C SER A 167 -8.81 -12.84 2.82
N ALA A 168 -8.20 -13.41 1.78
CA ALA A 168 -8.83 -14.44 0.94
C ALA A 168 -7.96 -15.69 0.86
N SER A 169 -8.56 -16.86 1.05
CA SER A 169 -7.92 -18.15 0.82
C SER A 169 -7.87 -18.46 -0.67
N ILE A 170 -6.74 -19.01 -1.10
CA ILE A 170 -6.53 -19.47 -2.48
C ILE A 170 -6.76 -20.98 -2.51
N PRO A 171 -7.81 -21.48 -3.18
CA PRO A 171 -8.06 -22.91 -3.28
C PRO A 171 -7.05 -23.60 -4.20
N ASN A 172 -6.89 -24.92 -4.04
CA ASN A 172 -6.02 -25.70 -4.92
C ASN A 172 -6.40 -25.48 -6.40
N GLN A 173 -5.41 -25.52 -7.29
CA GLN A 173 -5.54 -25.29 -8.75
C GLN A 173 -5.81 -23.83 -9.15
N LEU A 174 -6.02 -22.90 -8.23
CA LEU A 174 -6.08 -21.47 -8.52
C LEU A 174 -4.78 -20.79 -8.03
N SER A 175 -4.42 -19.69 -8.67
CA SER A 175 -3.17 -18.99 -8.38
C SER A 175 -3.38 -17.58 -7.85
N TYR A 176 -2.38 -17.06 -7.15
CA TYR A 176 -2.33 -15.65 -6.76
C TYR A 176 -2.28 -14.72 -7.98
N ASN A 177 -1.63 -15.14 -9.06
CA ASN A 177 -1.50 -14.31 -10.27
C ASN A 177 -2.85 -14.05 -10.93
N ASP A 178 -3.77 -15.02 -10.92
CA ASP A 178 -5.12 -14.83 -11.42
C ASP A 178 -5.88 -13.70 -10.70
N LEU A 179 -5.63 -13.53 -9.38
CA LEU A 179 -6.19 -12.42 -8.60
C LEU A 179 -5.60 -11.07 -9.06
N VAL A 180 -4.29 -11.02 -9.27
CA VAL A 180 -3.60 -9.78 -9.71
C VAL A 180 -4.09 -9.38 -11.10
N ASP A 181 -4.22 -10.33 -12.00
CA ASP A 181 -4.65 -10.08 -13.38
C ASP A 181 -6.11 -9.58 -13.46
N CYS A 182 -6.97 -10.04 -12.58
CA CYS A 182 -8.37 -9.59 -12.55
C CYS A 182 -8.63 -8.30 -11.75
N ALA A 183 -7.61 -7.70 -11.13
CA ALA A 183 -7.77 -6.51 -10.30
C ALA A 183 -8.47 -5.35 -11.01
N ASN A 184 -8.16 -5.11 -12.29
CA ASN A 184 -8.77 -4.04 -13.08
C ASN A 184 -10.24 -4.31 -13.37
N ASP A 185 -10.63 -5.55 -13.67
CA ASP A 185 -12.02 -5.90 -13.95
C ASP A 185 -12.86 -5.83 -12.67
N LEU A 186 -12.33 -6.32 -11.57
CA LEU A 186 -12.97 -6.21 -10.25
C LEU A 186 -13.13 -4.75 -9.83
N SER A 187 -12.13 -3.90 -10.09
CA SER A 187 -12.18 -2.45 -9.85
C SER A 187 -13.33 -1.76 -10.60
N LYS A 188 -13.54 -2.12 -11.87
CA LYS A 188 -14.65 -1.57 -12.67
C LYS A 188 -16.01 -1.92 -12.07
N LEU A 189 -16.17 -3.16 -11.57
CA LEU A 189 -17.41 -3.62 -10.93
C LEU A 189 -17.68 -2.96 -9.57
N LEU A 190 -16.61 -2.53 -8.88
CA LEU A 190 -16.66 -1.82 -7.60
C LEU A 190 -16.56 -0.30 -7.75
N ASN A 191 -17.17 0.28 -8.79
CA ASN A 191 -17.22 1.72 -9.04
C ASN A 191 -15.84 2.40 -9.14
N LYS A 192 -14.89 1.75 -9.84
CA LYS A 192 -13.51 2.21 -10.04
C LYS A 192 -12.69 2.35 -8.74
N CYS A 193 -12.97 1.51 -7.75
CA CYS A 193 -12.12 1.41 -6.57
C CYS A 193 -10.69 1.01 -6.94
N PHE A 194 -9.71 1.46 -6.13
CA PHE A 194 -8.35 0.93 -6.24
C PHE A 194 -8.27 -0.43 -5.57
N ILE A 195 -7.74 -1.42 -6.29
CA ILE A 195 -7.56 -2.77 -5.78
C ILE A 195 -6.09 -3.15 -5.86
N GLU A 196 -5.56 -3.60 -4.75
CA GLU A 196 -4.20 -4.08 -4.60
C GLU A 196 -4.21 -5.45 -3.94
N PHE A 197 -3.46 -6.39 -4.53
CA PHE A 197 -3.27 -7.71 -3.96
C PHE A 197 -1.84 -7.87 -3.45
N ASN A 198 -1.70 -8.44 -2.26
CA ASN A 198 -0.43 -8.82 -1.66
C ASN A 198 -0.49 -10.29 -1.26
N ASN A 199 0.61 -11.01 -1.44
CA ASN A 199 0.71 -12.42 -1.03
C ASN A 199 1.22 -12.50 0.41
N ASP A 200 0.47 -13.14 1.29
CA ASP A 200 0.87 -13.38 2.68
C ASP A 200 0.61 -14.85 3.05
N ASN A 201 1.70 -15.64 3.07
CA ASN A 201 1.73 -17.01 3.60
C ASN A 201 0.51 -17.90 3.21
N MET A 202 0.32 -18.15 1.92
CA MET A 202 -0.79 -18.94 1.33
C MET A 202 -2.17 -18.24 1.34
N LYS A 203 -2.24 -16.97 1.73
CA LYS A 203 -3.45 -16.15 1.64
C LYS A 203 -3.18 -14.92 0.79
N ALA A 204 -4.16 -14.49 0.03
CA ALA A 204 -4.12 -13.22 -0.63
C ALA A 204 -4.70 -12.15 0.30
N GLU A 205 -3.96 -11.08 0.53
CA GLU A 205 -4.50 -9.84 1.07
C GLU A 205 -4.96 -8.95 -0.08
N CYS A 206 -6.23 -8.56 -0.08
CA CYS A 206 -6.80 -7.63 -1.04
C CYS A 206 -7.14 -6.32 -0.34
N THR A 207 -6.55 -5.22 -0.78
CA THR A 207 -6.88 -3.87 -0.32
C THR A 207 -7.79 -3.22 -1.36
N ILE A 208 -9.00 -2.87 -0.96
CA ILE A 208 -10.00 -2.17 -1.80
C ILE A 208 -10.18 -0.78 -1.23
N ILE A 209 -9.83 0.25 -1.99
CA ILE A 209 -10.01 1.65 -1.59
C ILE A 209 -11.22 2.20 -2.33
N THR A 210 -12.23 2.58 -1.57
CA THR A 210 -13.48 3.16 -2.09
C THR A 210 -13.43 4.69 -2.13
N ASN A 211 -12.70 5.29 -1.19
CA ASN A 211 -12.50 6.74 -1.09
C ASN A 211 -11.00 7.06 -1.14
N PRO A 212 -10.43 7.33 -2.31
CA PRO A 212 -9.00 7.61 -2.46
C PRO A 212 -8.62 8.95 -1.81
N ILE A 213 -7.31 9.10 -1.50
CA ILE A 213 -6.74 10.33 -0.96
C ILE A 213 -7.02 11.50 -1.91
N GLU A 214 -7.59 12.57 -1.37
CA GLU A 214 -7.92 13.77 -2.13
C GLU A 214 -6.67 14.48 -2.68
N ASN A 215 -6.85 15.19 -3.81
CA ASN A 215 -5.76 15.91 -4.48
C ASN A 215 -5.18 17.07 -3.66
N ASN A 216 -5.98 17.63 -2.75
CA ASN A 216 -5.62 18.75 -1.87
C ASN A 216 -5.05 18.31 -0.52
N THR A 217 -4.91 17.00 -0.26
CA THR A 217 -4.31 16.51 0.99
C THR A 217 -2.88 17.03 1.12
N LEU A 218 -2.65 17.85 2.16
CA LEU A 218 -1.39 18.56 2.36
C LEU A 218 -0.27 17.62 2.79
N PHE A 219 0.94 17.89 2.32
CA PHE A 219 2.14 17.23 2.79
C PHE A 219 2.41 17.58 4.26
N ALA A 220 2.70 16.56 5.05
CA ALA A 220 3.24 16.67 6.41
C ALA A 220 4.50 15.79 6.53
N PRO A 221 5.58 16.28 7.15
CA PRO A 221 6.80 15.52 7.31
C PRO A 221 6.61 14.23 8.14
N VAL A 222 7.21 13.15 7.65
CA VAL A 222 7.21 11.83 8.29
C VAL A 222 8.60 11.49 8.75
N LYS A 223 8.74 11.06 10.00
CA LYS A 223 10.04 10.71 10.60
C LYS A 223 10.70 9.55 9.87
N VAL A 224 11.91 9.77 9.38
CA VAL A 224 12.70 8.79 8.62
C VAL A 224 14.14 8.72 9.12
N LYS A 225 14.85 7.64 8.76
CA LYS A 225 16.29 7.49 8.96
C LYS A 225 17.06 8.12 7.79
N PRO A 226 18.39 8.41 7.93
CA PRO A 226 19.16 9.11 6.87
C PRO A 226 19.27 8.31 5.56
N TYR A 227 18.96 7.05 5.57
CA TYR A 227 18.93 6.15 4.41
C TYR A 227 17.51 5.75 3.99
N GLN A 228 16.50 6.47 4.47
CA GLN A 228 15.10 6.22 4.14
C GLN A 228 14.48 7.44 3.44
N LEU A 229 13.68 7.19 2.40
CA LEU A 229 12.96 8.22 1.67
C LEU A 229 11.46 7.97 1.74
N TYR A 230 10.72 8.98 2.22
CA TYR A 230 9.26 9.01 2.18
C TYR A 230 8.81 9.52 0.81
N VAL A 231 8.28 8.62 -0.03
CA VAL A 231 7.93 8.93 -1.43
C VAL A 231 6.45 9.29 -1.62
N GLY A 232 5.61 9.04 -0.65
CA GLY A 232 4.18 9.40 -0.68
C GLY A 232 3.35 8.59 0.30
N MET A 233 2.05 8.84 0.29
CA MET A 233 1.07 8.19 1.15
C MET A 233 0.36 7.08 0.38
N GLY A 234 0.33 5.87 0.94
CA GLY A 234 -0.53 4.79 0.45
C GLY A 234 -2.00 5.09 0.68
N TYR A 235 -2.88 4.53 -0.14
CA TYR A 235 -4.32 4.71 0.07
C TYR A 235 -4.82 4.07 1.38
N ASP A 236 -4.02 3.22 2.00
CA ASP A 236 -4.22 2.73 3.38
C ASP A 236 -3.81 3.76 4.45
N TYR A 237 -3.54 5.01 4.06
CA TYR A 237 -3.05 6.11 4.91
C TYR A 237 -1.75 5.77 5.66
N LYS A 238 -0.97 4.83 5.14
CA LYS A 238 0.37 4.55 5.64
C LYS A 238 1.41 5.20 4.74
N PRO A 239 2.47 5.77 5.31
CA PRO A 239 3.56 6.33 4.52
C PRO A 239 4.28 5.21 3.74
N ILE A 240 4.56 5.48 2.47
CA ILE A 240 5.41 4.63 1.64
C ILE A 240 6.84 5.12 1.80
N ILE A 241 7.68 4.30 2.43
CA ILE A 241 9.05 4.62 2.76
C ILE A 241 9.99 3.61 2.11
N PHE A 242 10.89 4.09 1.27
CA PHE A 242 11.97 3.30 0.73
C PHE A 242 13.11 3.20 1.74
N ASP A 243 13.57 2.00 2.03
CA ASP A 243 14.70 1.75 2.92
C ASP A 243 15.92 1.30 2.09
N TYR A 244 16.83 2.23 1.83
CA TYR A 244 18.01 1.98 1.01
C TYR A 244 19.06 1.09 1.69
N SER A 245 18.95 0.85 2.98
CA SER A 245 19.80 -0.14 3.66
C SER A 245 19.42 -1.58 3.28
N LEU A 246 18.15 -1.81 2.96
CA LEU A 246 17.60 -3.10 2.54
C LEU A 246 17.67 -3.26 1.01
N SER A 247 17.12 -2.30 0.29
CA SER A 247 17.06 -2.25 -1.17
C SER A 247 17.69 -0.96 -1.67
N PRO A 248 18.94 -1.00 -2.16
CA PRO A 248 19.63 0.21 -2.57
C PRO A 248 19.02 0.79 -3.85
N ASN A 249 19.18 2.10 -3.97
CA ASN A 249 18.84 2.90 -5.14
C ASN A 249 17.33 2.96 -5.47
N GLY A 250 16.94 4.02 -6.11
CA GLY A 250 15.56 4.31 -6.47
C GLY A 250 15.39 4.84 -7.88
N LEU A 251 14.24 4.52 -8.49
CA LEU A 251 13.80 5.03 -9.77
C LEU A 251 12.40 5.64 -9.64
N ILE A 252 12.24 6.88 -10.10
CA ILE A 252 10.96 7.57 -10.17
C ILE A 252 10.64 7.86 -11.63
N ALA A 253 9.66 7.19 -12.20
CA ALA A 253 9.30 7.32 -13.60
C ALA A 253 7.88 7.83 -13.79
N GLY A 254 7.65 8.58 -14.86
CA GLY A 254 6.32 9.09 -15.19
C GLY A 254 6.34 10.12 -16.31
N THR A 255 5.21 10.26 -17.00
CA THR A 255 5.05 11.26 -18.06
C THR A 255 5.12 12.69 -17.52
N VAL A 256 5.19 13.66 -18.43
CA VAL A 256 5.11 15.10 -18.09
C VAL A 256 3.82 15.36 -17.30
N ASN A 257 3.90 16.18 -16.26
CA ASN A 257 2.78 16.56 -15.37
C ASN A 257 2.15 15.40 -14.58
N SER A 258 2.80 14.22 -14.49
CA SER A 258 2.31 13.11 -13.69
C SER A 258 2.56 13.28 -12.18
N GLY A 259 3.47 14.17 -11.78
CA GLY A 259 3.86 14.39 -10.38
C GLY A 259 5.25 13.89 -10.01
N LYS A 260 6.02 13.38 -10.97
CA LYS A 260 7.39 12.83 -10.80
C LYS A 260 8.31 13.77 -10.02
N THR A 261 8.53 14.98 -10.54
CA THR A 261 9.44 15.98 -9.94
C THR A 261 8.97 16.41 -8.54
N VAL A 262 7.66 16.60 -8.37
CA VAL A 262 7.08 16.93 -7.05
C VAL A 262 7.33 15.82 -6.03
N SER A 263 7.21 14.55 -6.44
CA SER A 263 7.51 13.39 -5.57
C SER A 263 8.97 13.34 -5.15
N LEU A 264 9.88 13.54 -6.10
CA LEU A 264 11.32 13.60 -5.82
C LEU A 264 11.65 14.74 -4.84
N ILE A 265 11.13 15.94 -5.10
CA ILE A 265 11.31 17.11 -4.22
C ILE A 265 10.72 16.83 -2.83
N MET A 266 9.49 16.34 -2.75
CA MET A 266 8.82 16.02 -1.49
C MET A 266 9.64 15.03 -0.64
N ALA A 267 10.18 13.97 -1.26
CA ALA A 267 10.97 12.97 -0.56
C ALA A 267 12.23 13.56 0.08
N PHE A 268 12.93 14.44 -0.62
CA PHE A 268 14.15 15.08 -0.09
C PHE A 268 13.87 16.27 0.83
N ILE A 269 12.76 17.01 0.65
CA ILE A 269 12.29 17.99 1.65
C ILE A 269 12.00 17.25 2.96
N ASN A 270 11.29 16.11 2.91
CA ASN A 270 11.01 15.31 4.09
C ASN A 270 12.31 14.89 4.82
N LEU A 271 13.29 14.42 4.05
CA LEU A 271 14.58 14.00 4.61
C LEU A 271 15.33 15.19 5.24
N CYS A 272 15.36 16.34 4.59
CA CYS A 272 15.96 17.58 5.12
C CYS A 272 15.28 18.08 6.39
N CYS A 273 13.96 17.94 6.49
CA CYS A 273 13.22 18.32 7.70
C CYS A 273 13.47 17.38 8.90
N CYS A 274 13.80 16.13 8.64
CA CYS A 274 13.95 15.11 9.68
C CYS A 274 15.40 14.83 10.07
N ARG A 275 16.38 15.14 9.19
CA ARG A 275 17.77 14.68 9.33
C ARG A 275 18.80 15.72 8.91
N ASN A 276 19.96 15.69 9.59
CA ASN A 276 21.18 16.47 9.27
C ASN A 276 22.43 15.59 9.09
N ASP A 277 22.27 14.26 9.27
CA ASP A 277 23.36 13.28 9.22
C ASP A 277 23.45 12.58 7.84
N PHE A 278 23.08 13.30 6.80
CA PHE A 278 23.27 12.91 5.41
C PHE A 278 23.83 14.07 4.58
N GLU A 279 24.26 13.79 3.36
CA GLU A 279 24.73 14.73 2.37
C GLU A 279 23.99 14.49 1.05
N LEU A 280 23.57 15.57 0.41
CA LEU A 280 22.86 15.56 -0.85
C LEU A 280 23.77 16.10 -1.97
N TYR A 281 23.85 15.34 -3.05
CA TYR A 281 24.58 15.69 -4.27
C TYR A 281 23.61 15.63 -5.44
N ILE A 282 23.54 16.70 -6.22
CA ILE A 282 22.63 16.85 -7.35
C ILE A 282 23.44 16.98 -8.63
N GLY A 283 23.17 16.12 -9.59
CA GLY A 283 23.81 16.15 -10.90
C GLY A 283 22.79 16.07 -12.01
N MET A 284 22.76 17.10 -12.87
CA MET A 284 21.91 17.19 -14.03
C MET A 284 22.78 17.45 -15.27
N MET A 285 22.29 17.06 -16.46
CA MET A 285 23.02 17.20 -17.73
C MET A 285 22.46 18.36 -18.58
N SER A 286 21.53 19.11 -18.04
CA SER A 286 20.89 20.26 -18.72
C SER A 286 20.69 21.37 -17.70
N GLU A 287 20.60 22.61 -18.21
CA GLU A 287 20.36 23.83 -17.42
C GLU A 287 18.96 23.88 -16.75
N LYS A 288 18.27 22.76 -16.64
CA LYS A 288 17.01 22.65 -15.89
C LYS A 288 17.22 22.99 -14.43
N GLU A 289 16.32 23.76 -13.88
CA GLU A 289 16.41 24.23 -12.50
C GLU A 289 15.39 23.57 -11.55
N ASP A 290 14.79 22.46 -11.95
CA ASP A 290 13.72 21.80 -11.19
C ASP A 290 14.12 21.47 -9.74
N LEU A 291 15.39 21.13 -9.51
CA LEU A 291 15.93 20.82 -8.19
C LEU A 291 16.68 21.99 -7.51
N ARG A 292 16.63 23.20 -8.08
CA ARG A 292 17.35 24.39 -7.57
C ARG A 292 17.00 24.73 -6.12
N ILE A 293 15.78 24.39 -5.68
CA ILE A 293 15.32 24.64 -4.33
C ILE A 293 16.26 24.06 -3.24
N PHE A 294 17.02 23.02 -3.59
CA PHE A 294 18.00 22.41 -2.68
C PHE A 294 19.36 23.10 -2.66
N LYS A 295 19.66 24.02 -3.56
CA LYS A 295 20.98 24.69 -3.67
C LYS A 295 21.38 25.38 -2.35
N GLU A 296 20.43 25.97 -1.67
CA GLU A 296 20.65 26.71 -0.41
C GLU A 296 20.48 25.85 0.86
N VAL A 297 20.28 24.54 0.73
CA VAL A 297 20.08 23.64 1.85
C VAL A 297 21.42 23.18 2.41
N GLU A 298 21.62 23.20 3.71
CA GLU A 298 22.90 22.87 4.37
C GLU A 298 23.39 21.44 4.02
N GLN A 299 22.47 20.51 3.86
CA GLN A 299 22.76 19.13 3.48
C GLN A 299 23.22 18.99 2.03
N CYS A 300 22.86 19.92 1.14
CA CYS A 300 23.31 19.92 -0.25
C CYS A 300 24.77 20.37 -0.33
N LYS A 301 25.65 19.47 -0.76
CA LYS A 301 27.09 19.72 -0.85
C LYS A 301 27.50 20.18 -2.24
N LYS A 302 26.84 19.68 -3.26
CA LYS A 302 27.04 20.11 -4.63
C LYS A 302 25.73 20.07 -5.42
N TYR A 303 25.54 21.09 -6.21
CA TYR A 303 24.48 21.22 -7.20
C TYR A 303 25.13 21.52 -8.56
N CYS A 304 25.11 20.54 -9.44
CA CYS A 304 25.69 20.60 -10.77
C CYS A 304 24.56 20.53 -11.80
N ASN A 305 24.48 21.50 -12.69
CA ASN A 305 23.50 21.56 -13.77
C ASN A 305 24.15 21.66 -15.17
N GLU A 306 25.45 21.42 -15.24
CA GLU A 306 26.21 21.31 -16.48
C GLU A 306 26.84 19.91 -16.62
N PRO A 307 27.00 19.42 -17.88
CA PRO A 307 27.58 18.11 -18.15
C PRO A 307 28.97 17.91 -17.54
N LYS A 308 29.88 18.87 -17.71
CA LYS A 308 31.24 18.77 -17.19
C LYS A 308 31.30 18.70 -15.66
N GLU A 309 30.48 19.51 -14.98
CA GLU A 309 30.39 19.52 -13.53
C GLU A 309 29.81 18.20 -13.00
N THR A 310 28.77 17.67 -13.66
CA THR A 310 28.13 16.42 -13.29
C THR A 310 29.08 15.23 -13.47
N VAL A 311 29.87 15.19 -14.55
CA VAL A 311 30.95 14.20 -14.73
C VAL A 311 31.98 14.29 -13.61
N SER A 312 32.43 15.51 -13.27
CA SER A 312 33.37 15.72 -12.17
C SER A 312 32.78 15.25 -10.84
N LEU A 313 31.53 15.58 -10.55
CA LEU A 313 30.82 15.14 -9.37
C LEU A 313 30.75 13.60 -9.27
N LEU A 314 30.40 12.91 -10.35
CA LEU A 314 30.36 11.45 -10.37
C LEU A 314 31.73 10.80 -10.16
N LYS A 315 32.81 11.42 -10.70
CA LYS A 315 34.20 11.00 -10.43
C LYS A 315 34.53 11.13 -8.93
N GLU A 316 34.19 12.26 -8.31
CA GLU A 316 34.40 12.48 -6.87
C GLU A 316 33.63 11.48 -6.00
N LEU A 317 32.36 11.20 -6.31
CA LEU A 317 31.57 10.22 -5.57
C LEU A 317 32.17 8.80 -5.67
N ASN A 318 32.71 8.44 -6.84
CA ASN A 318 33.42 7.18 -7.01
C ASN A 318 34.73 7.12 -6.20
N GLN A 319 35.47 8.23 -6.13
CA GLN A 319 36.66 8.35 -5.29
C GLN A 319 36.31 8.24 -3.80
N GLU A 320 35.24 8.91 -3.34
CA GLU A 320 34.76 8.84 -1.97
C GLU A 320 34.28 7.43 -1.60
N MET A 321 33.58 6.74 -2.52
CA MET A 321 33.22 5.33 -2.35
C MET A 321 34.46 4.45 -2.11
N ASN A 322 35.48 4.60 -2.94
CA ASN A 322 36.73 3.86 -2.82
C ASN A 322 37.47 4.22 -1.53
N ARG A 323 37.52 5.49 -1.15
CA ARG A 323 38.10 5.95 0.13
C ARG A 323 37.43 5.30 1.33
N ARG A 324 36.08 5.26 1.34
CA ARG A 324 35.30 4.62 2.42
C ARG A 324 35.57 3.12 2.51
N ASN A 325 35.59 2.44 1.38
CA ASN A 325 35.87 0.99 1.33
C ASN A 325 37.27 0.67 1.85
N LYS A 326 38.29 1.48 1.48
CA LYS A 326 39.66 1.35 2.05
C LYS A 326 39.66 1.59 3.57
N LEU A 327 38.91 2.59 4.03
CA LEU A 327 38.79 2.89 5.46
C LEU A 327 38.13 1.73 6.23
N PHE A 328 37.12 1.09 5.68
CA PHE A 328 36.49 -0.08 6.29
C PHE A 328 37.44 -1.28 6.35
N ALA A 329 38.21 -1.49 5.30
CA ALA A 329 39.19 -2.56 5.23
C ALA A 329 40.40 -2.35 6.19
N SER A 330 40.69 -1.10 6.59
CA SER A 330 41.76 -0.77 7.51
C SER A 330 41.37 -0.81 9.00
N MET A 331 40.13 -1.17 9.33
CA MET A 331 39.68 -1.30 10.71
C MET A 331 40.23 -2.60 11.34
N ASP A 332 40.69 -2.54 12.57
CA ASP A 332 41.13 -3.72 13.34
C ASP A 332 40.03 -4.75 13.56
N THR A 333 38.79 -4.31 13.58
CA THR A 333 37.57 -5.15 13.68
C THR A 333 36.92 -5.26 12.32
N TYR A 334 36.43 -6.44 11.95
CA TYR A 334 35.72 -6.65 10.69
C TYR A 334 34.61 -5.64 10.47
N CYS A 335 34.74 -4.87 9.41
CA CYS A 335 33.84 -3.79 9.05
C CYS A 335 33.44 -3.91 7.57
N SER A 336 32.22 -4.38 7.31
CA SER A 336 31.72 -4.66 5.97
C SER A 336 31.00 -3.49 5.30
N ASN A 337 30.58 -2.49 6.08
CA ASN A 337 29.75 -1.41 5.56
C ASN A 337 29.72 -0.18 6.49
N ILE A 338 29.13 0.92 6.00
CA ILE A 338 29.03 2.18 6.71
C ILE A 338 28.31 2.07 8.09
N TYR A 339 27.31 1.19 8.19
CA TYR A 339 26.55 1.04 9.45
C TYR A 339 27.46 0.47 10.54
N LYS A 340 28.19 -0.59 10.18
CA LYS A 340 29.17 -1.19 11.10
C LYS A 340 30.30 -0.23 11.44
N TYR A 341 30.82 0.50 10.45
CA TYR A 341 31.80 1.55 10.67
C TYR A 341 31.27 2.62 11.66
N ASN A 342 30.04 3.08 11.47
CA ASN A 342 29.41 4.08 12.32
C ASN A 342 29.09 3.55 13.74
N GLU A 343 28.96 2.25 13.94
CA GLU A 343 28.90 1.65 15.28
C GLU A 343 30.26 1.70 15.98
N LEU A 344 31.32 1.32 15.29
CA LEU A 344 32.67 1.14 15.84
C LEU A 344 33.44 2.46 15.98
N SER A 345 33.26 3.39 15.04
CA SER A 345 34.06 4.63 14.96
C SER A 345 33.45 5.77 15.80
N LYS A 346 34.32 6.57 16.43
CA LYS A 346 33.93 7.85 17.03
C LYS A 346 33.60 8.92 15.99
N LYS A 347 34.29 8.88 14.84
CA LYS A 347 34.07 9.79 13.70
C LYS A 347 33.11 9.11 12.72
N LYS A 348 31.82 9.46 12.80
CA LYS A 348 30.79 8.89 11.97
C LYS A 348 30.82 9.48 10.57
N LEU A 349 30.57 8.64 9.57
CA LEU A 349 30.37 9.03 8.17
C LEU A 349 28.88 9.30 7.92
N LYS A 350 28.60 10.35 7.17
CA LYS A 350 27.24 10.66 6.72
C LYS A 350 26.85 9.77 5.55
N ILE A 351 25.54 9.48 5.47
CA ILE A 351 24.96 8.87 4.27
C ILE A 351 25.00 9.90 3.14
N ILE A 352 25.29 9.44 1.93
CA ILE A 352 25.32 10.26 0.71
C ILE A 352 24.13 9.85 -0.17
N HIS A 353 23.36 10.83 -0.60
CA HIS A 353 22.37 10.68 -1.65
C HIS A 353 22.80 11.46 -2.91
N PHE A 354 22.90 10.75 -4.01
CA PHE A 354 23.02 11.34 -5.35
C PHE A 354 21.66 11.32 -6.03
N ILE A 355 21.20 12.45 -6.56
CA ILE A 355 19.93 12.55 -7.27
C ILE A 355 20.10 13.20 -8.65
N SER A 356 19.30 12.74 -9.60
CA SER A 356 19.13 13.33 -10.91
C SER A 356 17.68 13.18 -11.37
N ASP A 357 17.14 14.19 -12.05
CA ASP A 357 15.74 14.19 -12.49
C ASP A 357 15.52 13.58 -13.88
N GLU A 358 16.62 13.31 -14.66
CA GLU A 358 16.52 12.61 -15.94
C GLU A 358 17.69 11.64 -16.16
N ILE A 359 17.43 10.36 -16.00
CA ILE A 359 18.44 9.29 -16.21
C ILE A 359 18.86 9.22 -17.69
N ALA A 360 17.96 9.49 -18.63
CA ALA A 360 18.24 9.40 -20.05
C ALA A 360 19.42 10.30 -20.43
N ASP A 361 19.41 11.54 -19.95
CA ASP A 361 20.48 12.51 -20.23
C ASP A 361 21.83 12.03 -19.67
N LEU A 362 21.86 11.36 -18.50
CA LEU A 362 23.06 10.78 -17.91
C LEU A 362 23.56 9.55 -18.69
N MET A 363 22.65 8.76 -19.25
CA MET A 363 23.01 7.54 -19.98
C MET A 363 23.46 7.79 -21.42
N GLU A 364 22.99 8.84 -22.03
CA GLU A 364 23.41 9.28 -23.38
C GLU A 364 24.84 9.83 -23.39
N HIS A 365 25.35 10.32 -22.26
CA HIS A 365 26.69 10.87 -22.17
C HIS A 365 27.70 9.78 -21.80
N GLY A 366 28.64 9.47 -22.70
CA GLY A 366 29.55 8.33 -22.60
C GLY A 366 30.44 8.28 -21.36
N GLU A 367 30.79 9.43 -20.74
CA GLU A 367 31.59 9.46 -19.51
C GLU A 367 30.76 9.24 -18.24
N THR A 368 29.50 9.63 -18.20
CA THR A 368 28.65 9.54 -16.99
C THR A 368 28.15 8.12 -16.75
N GLN A 369 27.81 7.39 -17.82
CA GLN A 369 27.25 6.04 -17.75
C GLN A 369 28.10 5.07 -16.90
N PRO A 370 29.41 4.86 -17.18
CA PRO A 370 30.21 3.91 -16.38
C PRO A 370 30.42 4.35 -14.93
N LEU A 371 30.50 5.67 -14.68
CA LEU A 371 30.63 6.22 -13.34
C LEU A 371 29.36 6.00 -12.52
N LEU A 372 28.20 6.27 -13.12
CA LEU A 372 26.89 6.06 -12.49
C LEU A 372 26.64 4.57 -12.22
N TRP A 373 26.96 3.70 -13.17
CA TRP A 373 26.81 2.25 -12.98
C TRP A 373 27.66 1.71 -11.84
N ASN A 374 28.88 2.20 -11.70
CA ASN A 374 29.75 1.79 -10.61
C ASN A 374 29.17 2.20 -9.24
N LEU A 375 28.61 3.39 -9.11
CA LEU A 375 27.91 3.84 -7.89
C LEU A 375 26.67 3.00 -7.60
N ILE A 376 25.82 2.75 -8.60
CA ILE A 376 24.60 1.95 -8.46
C ILE A 376 24.94 0.52 -7.97
N ARG A 377 26.00 -0.09 -8.51
CA ARG A 377 26.38 -1.47 -8.20
C ARG A 377 27.12 -1.62 -6.88
N LYS A 378 27.93 -0.64 -6.47
CA LYS A 378 28.89 -0.77 -5.37
C LYS A 378 28.68 0.22 -4.22
N GLY A 379 27.83 1.24 -4.40
CA GLY A 379 27.65 2.33 -3.43
C GLY A 379 27.04 1.91 -2.09
N ARG A 380 26.26 0.83 -2.05
CA ARG A 380 25.51 0.39 -0.87
C ARG A 380 26.39 0.23 0.38
N SER A 381 27.49 -0.51 0.28
CA SER A 381 28.35 -0.76 1.44
C SER A 381 28.99 0.53 1.99
N SER A 382 29.31 1.46 1.11
CA SER A 382 29.90 2.76 1.47
C SER A 382 28.86 3.81 1.89
N GLY A 383 27.55 3.50 1.83
CA GLY A 383 26.46 4.41 2.19
C GLY A 383 26.25 5.53 1.17
N ILE A 384 26.48 5.24 -0.11
CA ILE A 384 26.22 6.14 -1.24
C ILE A 384 25.06 5.55 -2.01
N TYR A 385 23.93 6.25 -2.04
CA TYR A 385 22.69 5.84 -2.67
C TYR A 385 22.31 6.75 -3.81
N VAL A 386 21.72 6.17 -4.85
CA VAL A 386 21.36 6.84 -6.08
C VAL A 386 19.84 6.84 -6.21
N THR A 387 19.24 8.00 -6.43
CA THR A 387 17.82 8.17 -6.80
C THR A 387 17.74 8.88 -8.14
N LEU A 388 17.20 8.19 -9.12
CA LEU A 388 17.08 8.70 -10.48
C LEU A 388 15.62 8.88 -10.83
N ALA A 389 15.34 9.93 -11.62
CA ALA A 389 14.03 10.08 -12.20
C ALA A 389 14.11 10.04 -13.72
N THR A 390 12.99 9.78 -14.40
CA THR A 390 12.90 9.80 -15.86
C THR A 390 11.49 10.06 -16.36
N GLN A 391 11.41 10.79 -17.44
CA GLN A 391 10.19 10.92 -18.26
C GLN A 391 10.20 9.93 -19.43
N ARG A 392 11.39 9.43 -19.82
CA ARG A 392 11.63 8.56 -20.97
C ARG A 392 12.05 7.15 -20.51
N ALA A 393 11.08 6.37 -20.04
CA ALA A 393 11.35 4.99 -19.67
C ALA A 393 11.38 4.11 -20.94
N SER A 394 12.55 3.97 -21.54
CA SER A 394 12.81 3.05 -22.65
C SER A 394 13.91 2.05 -22.27
N LYS A 395 14.03 0.96 -23.02
CA LYS A 395 15.07 -0.05 -22.78
C LYS A 395 16.48 0.49 -23.08
N GLU A 396 16.60 1.47 -23.95
CA GLU A 396 17.84 2.17 -24.27
C GLU A 396 18.31 3.03 -23.09
N ASN A 397 17.36 3.73 -22.45
CA ASN A 397 17.67 4.64 -21.35
C ASN A 397 17.81 3.91 -19.99
N ILE A 398 17.11 2.79 -19.81
CA ILE A 398 17.17 2.00 -18.59
C ILE A 398 17.54 0.55 -18.97
N HIS A 399 18.86 0.31 -19.09
CA HIS A 399 19.35 -1.03 -19.40
C HIS A 399 18.86 -2.05 -18.35
N PRO A 400 18.52 -3.29 -18.73
CA PRO A 400 17.98 -4.32 -17.82
C PRO A 400 18.84 -4.54 -16.56
N GLU A 401 20.16 -4.49 -16.68
CA GLU A 401 21.08 -4.64 -15.53
C GLU A 401 20.95 -3.46 -14.54
N VAL A 402 20.76 -2.23 -15.04
CA VAL A 402 20.52 -1.03 -14.21
C VAL A 402 19.15 -1.14 -13.54
N LYS A 403 18.12 -1.55 -14.30
CA LYS A 403 16.78 -1.78 -13.76
C LYS A 403 16.81 -2.76 -12.58
N ALA A 404 17.57 -3.83 -12.68
CA ALA A 404 17.69 -4.85 -11.63
C ALA A 404 18.34 -4.30 -10.33
N GLN A 405 19.18 -3.26 -10.44
CA GLN A 405 19.86 -2.62 -9.29
C GLN A 405 19.07 -1.42 -8.72
N LEU A 406 18.06 -0.90 -9.44
CA LEU A 406 17.14 0.12 -8.98
C LEU A 406 15.93 -0.56 -8.35
N SER A 407 16.10 -1.04 -7.12
CA SER A 407 15.16 -1.95 -6.46
C SER A 407 13.90 -1.26 -5.92
N ASN A 408 13.97 0.06 -5.67
CA ASN A 408 12.82 0.85 -5.23
C ASN A 408 12.31 1.69 -6.40
N LYS A 409 11.07 1.47 -6.80
CA LYS A 409 10.50 2.09 -7.99
C LYS A 409 9.21 2.80 -7.65
N VAL A 410 9.06 4.02 -8.17
CA VAL A 410 7.80 4.76 -8.24
C VAL A 410 7.46 4.95 -9.71
N CYS A 411 6.32 4.44 -10.12
CA CYS A 411 5.81 4.58 -11.48
C CYS A 411 4.50 5.37 -11.46
N PHE A 412 4.56 6.60 -11.94
CA PHE A 412 3.39 7.43 -12.21
C PHE A 412 2.71 7.01 -13.51
N ASN A 413 1.67 7.74 -13.93
CA ASN A 413 1.02 7.50 -15.21
C ASN A 413 2.04 7.44 -16.35
N MET A 414 1.92 6.41 -17.17
CA MET A 414 2.77 6.15 -18.33
C MET A 414 1.96 6.17 -19.62
N THR A 415 2.59 6.50 -20.74
CA THR A 415 1.93 6.63 -22.04
C THR A 415 1.44 5.29 -22.60
N ASN A 416 2.22 4.23 -22.32
CA ASN A 416 1.93 2.89 -22.80
C ASN A 416 2.52 1.81 -21.88
N SER A 417 2.04 0.57 -22.02
CA SER A 417 2.46 -0.57 -21.20
C SER A 417 3.94 -0.95 -21.42
N ALA A 418 4.50 -0.73 -22.61
CA ALA A 418 5.91 -1.05 -22.88
C ALA A 418 6.85 -0.16 -22.03
N SER A 419 6.56 1.14 -21.95
CA SER A 419 7.31 2.06 -21.08
C SER A 419 7.12 1.72 -19.60
N ALA A 420 5.91 1.34 -19.19
CA ALA A 420 5.64 0.92 -17.82
C ALA A 420 6.37 -0.37 -17.45
N LEU A 421 6.46 -1.36 -18.37
CA LEU A 421 7.24 -2.60 -18.19
C LEU A 421 8.74 -2.36 -18.06
N THR A 422 9.25 -1.26 -18.63
CA THR A 422 10.64 -0.86 -18.42
C THR A 422 10.92 -0.48 -16.97
N VAL A 423 9.92 0.02 -16.25
CA VAL A 423 10.03 0.41 -14.82
C VAL A 423 9.59 -0.73 -13.91
N LEU A 424 8.35 -1.17 -14.05
CA LEU A 424 7.71 -2.19 -13.22
C LEU A 424 7.99 -3.61 -13.74
N SER A 425 7.66 -4.61 -12.93
CA SER A 425 7.75 -6.02 -13.31
C SER A 425 6.33 -6.61 -13.40
N GLY A 426 5.96 -7.14 -14.58
CA GLY A 426 4.67 -7.77 -14.84
C GLY A 426 3.66 -6.90 -15.61
N GLU A 427 2.95 -7.55 -16.54
CA GLU A 427 2.01 -6.90 -17.47
C GLU A 427 0.81 -6.27 -16.75
N GLY A 428 0.32 -6.89 -15.69
CA GLY A 428 -0.80 -6.36 -14.90
C GLY A 428 -0.46 -5.02 -14.25
N LEU A 429 0.74 -4.88 -13.67
CA LEU A 429 1.20 -3.62 -13.09
C LEU A 429 1.45 -2.55 -14.15
N ALA A 430 1.99 -2.95 -15.31
CA ALA A 430 2.24 -2.03 -16.42
C ALA A 430 0.93 -1.48 -16.99
N SER A 431 -0.06 -2.31 -17.23
CA SER A 431 -1.40 -1.89 -17.66
C SER A 431 -2.06 -0.95 -16.66
N ARG A 432 -1.86 -1.22 -15.38
CA ARG A 432 -2.37 -0.39 -14.29
C ARG A 432 -1.69 0.97 -14.23
N ALA A 433 -0.38 1.05 -14.48
CA ALA A 433 0.35 2.30 -14.54
C ALA A 433 -0.13 3.23 -15.68
N VAL A 434 -0.56 2.65 -16.82
CA VAL A 434 -1.20 3.41 -17.90
C VAL A 434 -2.57 3.95 -17.52
N ALA A 435 -3.29 3.24 -16.66
CA ALA A 435 -4.63 3.61 -16.20
C ALA A 435 -4.64 4.60 -15.02
N LEU A 436 -3.49 4.90 -14.39
CA LEU A 436 -3.40 5.88 -13.30
C LEU A 436 -3.86 7.27 -13.74
N GLU A 437 -4.47 8.01 -12.84
CA GLU A 437 -4.77 9.42 -13.05
C GLU A 437 -3.47 10.24 -13.07
N LYS A 438 -3.42 11.29 -13.92
CA LYS A 438 -2.27 12.22 -13.99
C LYS A 438 -2.20 13.19 -12.81
N GLN A 439 -2.76 12.83 -11.66
CA GLN A 439 -2.87 13.68 -10.50
C GLN A 439 -2.04 13.18 -9.32
N ARG A 440 -0.76 12.90 -9.59
CA ARG A 440 0.20 12.48 -8.57
C ARG A 440 -0.05 11.08 -7.97
N GLU A 441 -0.87 10.27 -8.63
CA GLU A 441 -1.02 8.85 -8.30
C GLU A 441 0.16 8.05 -8.84
N PHE A 442 0.58 7.05 -8.09
CA PHE A 442 1.69 6.20 -8.49
C PHE A 442 1.54 4.77 -7.96
N ILE A 443 2.26 3.87 -8.63
CA ILE A 443 2.54 2.52 -8.14
C ILE A 443 3.97 2.53 -7.58
N ALA A 444 4.13 2.13 -6.32
CA ALA A 444 5.43 1.85 -5.72
C ALA A 444 5.68 0.34 -5.74
N ASP A 445 6.82 -0.07 -6.32
CA ASP A 445 7.33 -1.45 -6.30
C ASP A 445 8.66 -1.43 -5.53
N TYR A 446 8.68 -1.99 -4.33
CA TYR A 446 9.81 -1.90 -3.41
C TYR A 446 9.84 -3.08 -2.42
N ASN A 447 10.80 -3.12 -1.53
CA ASN A 447 10.95 -4.23 -0.56
C ASN A 447 9.74 -4.43 0.37
N GLY A 448 8.87 -3.43 0.49
CA GLY A 448 7.59 -3.52 1.21
C GLY A 448 6.44 -4.11 0.37
N GLY A 449 6.72 -4.61 -0.83
CA GLY A 449 5.73 -5.09 -1.79
C GLY A 449 5.29 -4.02 -2.77
N VAL A 450 4.22 -4.29 -3.49
CA VAL A 450 3.61 -3.32 -4.41
C VAL A 450 2.52 -2.54 -3.68
N LYS A 451 2.56 -1.20 -3.79
CA LYS A 451 1.52 -0.32 -3.22
C LYS A 451 1.11 0.76 -4.20
N ILE A 452 -0.17 1.09 -4.16
CA ILE A 452 -0.67 2.30 -4.81
C ILE A 452 -0.73 3.42 -3.78
N GLY A 453 -0.25 4.57 -4.20
CA GLY A 453 -0.22 5.74 -3.35
C GLY A 453 -0.33 7.04 -4.13
N LYS A 454 -0.24 8.12 -3.40
CA LYS A 454 -0.30 9.47 -3.92
C LYS A 454 0.79 10.34 -3.33
N THR A 455 1.42 11.14 -4.18
CA THR A 455 2.26 12.26 -3.73
C THR A 455 1.35 13.34 -3.18
N LEU A 456 1.58 13.75 -1.93
CA LEU A 456 0.75 14.75 -1.26
C LEU A 456 0.93 16.14 -1.88
N PHE A 457 -0.03 17.02 -1.62
CA PHE A 457 0.01 18.37 -2.16
C PHE A 457 1.11 19.19 -1.47
N LEU A 458 1.96 19.81 -2.29
CA LEU A 458 3.09 20.60 -1.85
C LEU A 458 3.29 21.75 -2.86
N SER A 459 2.84 22.98 -2.51
CA SER A 459 3.05 24.17 -3.33
C SER A 459 4.50 24.68 -3.22
N GLU A 460 4.93 25.51 -4.15
CA GLU A 460 6.27 26.12 -4.14
C GLU A 460 6.52 26.91 -2.84
N ASP A 461 5.55 27.69 -2.38
CA ASP A 461 5.65 28.43 -1.13
C ASP A 461 5.80 27.50 0.09
N MET A 462 5.09 26.37 0.08
CA MET A 462 5.23 25.35 1.14
C MET A 462 6.62 24.73 1.10
N MET A 463 7.16 24.40 -0.07
CA MET A 463 8.51 23.85 -0.23
C MET A 463 9.55 24.78 0.39
N VAL A 464 9.50 26.07 0.04
CA VAL A 464 10.41 27.10 0.59
C VAL A 464 10.26 27.23 2.11
N ASN A 465 9.02 27.26 2.60
CA ASN A 465 8.75 27.37 4.04
C ASN A 465 9.24 26.16 4.83
N PHE A 466 9.03 24.94 4.33
CA PHE A 466 9.57 23.75 4.97
C PHE A 466 11.10 23.81 5.10
N LEU A 467 11.82 24.13 4.02
CA LEU A 467 13.27 24.20 4.02
C LEU A 467 13.83 25.35 4.92
N LYS A 468 13.15 26.49 4.99
CA LYS A 468 13.49 27.58 5.91
C LYS A 468 13.30 27.16 7.38
N ASN A 469 12.24 26.46 7.71
CA ASN A 469 11.91 26.01 9.05
C ASN A 469 12.81 24.87 9.53
N CYS A 470 13.22 23.97 8.61
CA CYS A 470 14.19 22.92 8.91
C CYS A 470 15.52 23.47 9.44
N LYS A 471 16.00 24.59 8.90
CA LYS A 471 17.20 25.30 9.39
C LYS A 471 17.06 25.79 10.84
N LYS A 472 15.83 26.09 11.30
CA LYS A 472 15.56 26.57 12.67
C LYS A 472 15.40 25.43 13.69
N SER A 473 14.65 24.40 13.36
CA SER A 473 14.36 23.27 14.25
C SER A 473 15.61 22.43 14.56
N LEU A 474 16.42 22.14 13.54
CA LEU A 474 17.67 21.39 13.71
C LEU A 474 18.68 22.12 14.61
N LYS A 475 18.72 23.47 14.57
CA LYS A 475 19.57 24.28 15.48
C LYS A 475 19.09 24.24 16.94
N ILE A 476 17.79 24.06 17.17
CA ILE A 476 17.22 23.96 18.52
C ILE A 476 17.55 22.59 19.12
N ASP A 477 17.40 21.51 18.36
CA ASP A 477 17.72 20.15 18.79
C ASP A 477 19.22 19.98 19.08
N GLU A 478 20.11 20.61 18.31
CA GLU A 478 21.55 20.62 18.59
C GLU A 478 21.90 21.37 19.88
N LYS A 479 21.17 22.44 20.19
CA LYS A 479 21.36 23.18 21.49
C LYS A 479 20.87 22.35 22.67
N HIS A 480 19.74 21.68 22.58
CA HIS A 480 19.22 20.80 23.63
C HIS A 480 20.14 19.60 23.85
N SER A 481 20.58 18.92 22.78
CA SER A 481 21.51 17.79 22.91
C SER A 481 22.89 18.16 23.45
N LYS A 482 23.33 19.40 23.27
CA LYS A 482 24.58 19.93 23.89
C LYS A 482 24.38 20.30 25.36
N ASN A 483 23.20 20.76 25.75
CA ASN A 483 22.85 21.04 27.15
C ASN A 483 22.68 19.74 27.96
N ASP A 484 21.97 18.74 27.42
CA ASP A 484 21.82 17.42 28.06
C ASP A 484 23.19 16.74 28.31
N LYS A 485 24.14 16.89 27.37
CA LYS A 485 25.51 16.38 27.54
C LYS A 485 26.33 17.17 28.59
N LYS A 486 26.03 18.45 28.78
CA LYS A 486 26.65 19.25 29.88
C LYS A 486 26.09 18.86 31.23
N ASP A 487 24.77 18.64 31.33
CA ASP A 487 24.14 18.28 32.59
C ASP A 487 24.52 16.87 33.05
N VAL A 488 24.65 15.89 32.11
CA VAL A 488 25.17 14.54 32.41
C VAL A 488 26.66 14.58 32.84
N LYS A 489 27.48 15.51 32.32
CA LYS A 489 28.87 15.69 32.77
C LYS A 489 28.94 16.34 34.17
N ASN A 490 28.07 17.30 34.44
CA ASN A 490 28.00 17.96 35.75
C ASN A 490 27.50 16.99 36.84
N THR A 491 26.53 16.15 36.53
CA THR A 491 26.02 15.13 37.47
C THR A 491 27.07 14.04 37.76
N LYS A 492 27.86 13.63 36.78
CA LYS A 492 28.98 12.68 36.98
C LYS A 492 30.14 13.28 37.76
N ASN A 493 30.40 14.59 37.63
CA ASN A 493 31.41 15.28 38.44
C ASN A 493 30.95 15.50 39.89
N GLN A 494 29.67 15.78 40.11
CA GLN A 494 29.12 15.89 41.48
C GLN A 494 29.08 14.53 42.20
N GLN A 495 28.86 13.42 41.50
CA GLN A 495 28.97 12.08 42.09
C GLN A 495 30.43 11.68 42.40
N LYS A 496 31.42 12.12 41.61
CA LYS A 496 32.84 11.91 41.92
C LYS A 496 33.28 12.69 43.15
N PHE A 497 32.83 13.94 43.36
CA PHE A 497 33.12 14.75 44.55
C PHE A 497 32.45 14.22 45.82
N LYS A 498 31.28 13.59 45.73
CA LYS A 498 30.65 12.98 46.91
C LYS A 498 31.32 11.68 47.38
N ASN A 499 32.04 11.00 46.51
CA ASN A 499 32.76 9.77 46.87
C ASN A 499 34.19 9.99 47.37
N ILE A 500 34.73 11.23 47.25
CA ILE A 500 36.05 11.59 47.80
C ILE A 500 35.94 12.05 49.26
N ASN A 501 34.78 12.53 49.71
CA ASN A 501 34.52 12.99 51.08
C ASN A 501 33.90 11.90 51.99
N LYS A 502 33.96 10.63 51.60
CA LYS A 502 33.54 9.46 52.41
C LYS A 502 34.64 8.42 52.58
N LYS A 503 35.91 8.84 52.57
CA LYS A 503 37.03 8.03 53.04
C LYS A 503 37.74 8.73 54.18
#